data_e5492aefea5e6979ee29289ee2e5d0c5
#
_entry.id   e5492aefea5e6979ee29289ee2e5d0c5
#
_cell.length_a   1.000
_cell.length_b   1.000
_cell.length_c   1.000
_cell.angle_alpha   90.00
_cell.angle_beta   90.00
_cell.angle_gamma   90.00
#
_symmetry.space_group_name_H-M   'P 1'
#
loop_
_entity.id
_entity.type
_entity.pdbx_description
1 polymer ?
#
loop_
_entity_poly.entity_id
_entity_poly.type
_entity_poly.pdbx_seq_one_letter_code
_entity_poly.pdbx_strand_id
1 'polypeptide(L)'
;MTTKTNVQARQTEVAIVGGGPIGLELAAALQEVGTDYILFESQQIGHTLSTWPRHTHFFSTAERIAIAGVPIPFADHAHITGEQYLAYLRAVVQQLNLDINAYERVTTLQQAEGAFQLTTETRTGEHAYRAQHVVLAVGDMGAVKKLNIPGEDLPHVTHLLDDPHGMFRQRLLVVGGGNSALEFAARCWRAGAKVTLSYRRAKFNPLFVKSALLEDFRTLTREDKIHFMPRTTPVEIGPRYVTLAPTRRGSPTDGERKQHRADFVLLCTGYQADLSLFEQAGVTLERLGSVPHFDPETMGTDVPGLYVAGTAANGNQSRHKLFIETTHHHVTKIVKHISGEEPTRVNTLVPEGPEDFSI
;
A
#
# COMPACT_ATOMS: atom_id res chain seq x y z
N MET A 1 13.65 10.77 39.70
CA MET A 1 14.80 9.99 39.19
C MET A 1 14.23 8.72 38.61
N THR A 2 13.98 8.70 37.30
CA THR A 2 13.47 7.50 36.58
C THR A 2 14.68 6.63 36.26
N THR A 3 14.77 5.51 36.92
CA THR A 3 15.75 4.46 36.64
C THR A 3 15.54 3.99 35.18
N LYS A 4 16.45 4.41 34.27
CA LYS A 4 16.55 3.77 32.94
C LYS A 4 16.99 2.32 33.20
N THR A 5 16.05 1.41 33.14
CA THR A 5 16.35 -0.03 33.05
C THR A 5 17.15 -0.21 31.75
N ASN A 6 18.38 -0.66 31.89
CA ASN A 6 19.27 -0.94 30.77
C ASN A 6 18.73 -2.22 30.12
N VAL A 7 17.75 -2.11 29.22
CA VAL A 7 17.23 -3.23 28.46
C VAL A 7 18.32 -3.59 27.45
N GLN A 8 18.95 -4.73 27.65
CA GLN A 8 19.96 -5.25 26.73
C GLN A 8 19.28 -5.45 25.35
N ALA A 9 19.77 -4.75 24.31
CA ALA A 9 19.20 -4.83 22.98
C ALA A 9 19.33 -6.27 22.44
N ARG A 10 18.23 -6.82 21.97
CA ARG A 10 18.22 -8.11 21.25
C ARG A 10 18.95 -7.96 19.92
N GLN A 11 19.85 -8.89 19.63
CA GLN A 11 20.66 -8.84 18.41
C GLN A 11 20.10 -9.78 17.35
N THR A 12 20.24 -9.39 16.09
CA THR A 12 19.93 -10.21 14.91
C THR A 12 20.85 -9.80 13.75
N GLU A 13 20.99 -10.66 12.78
CA GLU A 13 21.71 -10.32 11.55
C GLU A 13 20.86 -9.40 10.67
N VAL A 14 19.59 -9.73 10.44
CA VAL A 14 18.68 -8.96 9.58
C VAL A 14 17.42 -8.56 10.34
N ALA A 15 17.07 -7.27 10.33
CA ALA A 15 15.78 -6.78 10.77
C ALA A 15 14.90 -6.48 9.55
N ILE A 16 13.77 -7.15 9.42
CA ILE A 16 12.76 -6.90 8.37
C ILE A 16 11.67 -6.03 8.98
N VAL A 17 11.35 -4.89 8.36
CA VAL A 17 10.28 -4.00 8.80
C VAL A 17 9.14 -4.04 7.80
N GLY A 18 8.03 -4.67 8.19
CA GLY A 18 6.81 -4.84 7.40
C GLY A 18 6.50 -6.31 7.10
N GLY A 19 5.37 -6.79 7.64
CA GLY A 19 4.84 -8.15 7.47
C GLY A 19 3.84 -8.27 6.31
N GLY A 20 4.05 -7.51 5.24
CA GLY A 20 3.35 -7.68 3.97
C GLY A 20 3.88 -8.87 3.16
N PRO A 21 3.31 -9.14 1.97
CA PRO A 21 3.70 -10.29 1.14
C PRO A 21 5.22 -10.38 0.90
N ILE A 22 5.85 -9.28 0.53
CA ILE A 22 7.29 -9.27 0.20
C ILE A 22 8.17 -9.39 1.47
N GLY A 23 7.75 -8.81 2.60
CA GLY A 23 8.45 -9.03 3.87
C GLY A 23 8.37 -10.47 4.36
N LEU A 24 7.23 -11.15 4.17
CA LEU A 24 7.06 -12.57 4.48
C LEU A 24 7.88 -13.47 3.54
N GLU A 25 7.90 -13.15 2.25
CA GLU A 25 8.71 -13.87 1.27
C GLU A 25 10.21 -13.73 1.58
N LEU A 26 10.65 -12.51 1.96
CA LEU A 26 12.02 -12.26 2.39
C LEU A 26 12.38 -13.07 3.65
N ALA A 27 11.49 -13.11 4.64
CA ALA A 27 11.69 -13.91 5.84
C ALA A 27 11.87 -15.41 5.52
N ALA A 28 11.02 -15.94 4.61
CA ALA A 28 11.12 -17.32 4.16
C ALA A 28 12.43 -17.61 3.40
N ALA A 29 12.89 -16.68 2.59
CA ALA A 29 14.13 -16.81 1.82
C ALA A 29 15.38 -16.71 2.73
N LEU A 30 15.40 -15.79 3.71
CA LEU A 30 16.49 -15.71 4.71
C LEU A 30 16.54 -16.97 5.58
N GLN A 31 15.38 -17.47 6.02
CA GLN A 31 15.30 -18.73 6.77
C GLN A 31 15.85 -19.91 5.96
N GLU A 32 15.57 -19.99 4.66
CA GLU A 32 16.05 -21.05 3.78
C GLU A 32 17.59 -21.08 3.71
N VAL A 33 18.22 -19.90 3.59
CA VAL A 33 19.69 -19.80 3.52
C VAL A 33 20.36 -19.76 4.89
N GLY A 34 19.61 -19.92 5.99
CA GLY A 34 20.15 -20.00 7.36
C GLY A 34 20.59 -18.66 7.95
N THR A 35 20.16 -17.53 7.39
CA THR A 35 20.45 -16.19 7.92
C THR A 35 19.47 -15.86 9.07
N ASP A 36 19.99 -15.40 10.21
CA ASP A 36 19.17 -15.00 11.36
C ASP A 36 18.41 -13.71 11.07
N TYR A 37 17.12 -13.69 11.37
CA TYR A 37 16.28 -12.52 11.15
C TYR A 37 15.26 -12.31 12.25
N ILE A 38 14.78 -11.06 12.36
CA ILE A 38 13.57 -10.68 13.10
C ILE A 38 12.68 -9.89 12.14
N LEU A 39 11.40 -10.29 12.02
CA LEU A 39 10.41 -9.56 11.24
C LEU A 39 9.48 -8.81 12.18
N PHE A 40 9.38 -7.48 11.99
CA PHE A 40 8.49 -6.59 12.72
C PHE A 40 7.28 -6.21 11.86
N GLU A 41 6.09 -6.35 12.40
CA GLU A 41 4.85 -5.88 11.80
C GLU A 41 4.06 -5.03 12.81
N SER A 42 3.72 -3.82 12.42
CA SER A 42 3.06 -2.83 13.29
C SER A 42 1.63 -3.22 13.68
N GLN A 43 1.00 -4.07 12.89
CA GLN A 43 -0.36 -4.59 13.10
C GLN A 43 -0.35 -6.11 12.97
N GLN A 44 -1.18 -6.67 12.11
CA GLN A 44 -1.16 -8.08 11.76
C GLN A 44 -0.62 -8.25 10.34
N ILE A 45 -0.05 -9.40 10.02
CA ILE A 45 0.46 -9.71 8.67
C ILE A 45 -0.56 -9.34 7.59
N GLY A 46 -0.07 -8.69 6.52
CA GLY A 46 -0.93 -8.24 5.43
C GLY A 46 -1.90 -7.13 5.79
N HIS A 47 -1.64 -6.32 6.82
CA HIS A 47 -2.56 -5.29 7.33
C HIS A 47 -3.14 -4.41 6.23
N THR A 48 -2.35 -3.93 5.29
CA THR A 48 -2.85 -3.11 4.16
C THR A 48 -3.99 -3.79 3.42
N LEU A 49 -3.92 -5.11 3.20
CA LEU A 49 -4.98 -5.88 2.54
C LEU A 49 -6.24 -6.01 3.41
N SER A 50 -6.08 -6.04 4.75
CA SER A 50 -7.21 -6.07 5.66
C SER A 50 -8.04 -4.78 5.67
N THR A 51 -7.48 -3.68 5.13
CA THR A 51 -8.20 -2.40 4.97
C THR A 51 -8.93 -2.27 3.63
N TRP A 52 -8.79 -3.26 2.74
CA TRP A 52 -9.52 -3.26 1.49
C TRP A 52 -11.02 -3.44 1.71
N PRO A 53 -11.87 -2.87 0.85
CA PRO A 53 -13.31 -3.16 0.88
C PRO A 53 -13.57 -4.66 0.76
N ARG A 54 -14.55 -5.14 1.48
CA ARG A 54 -14.96 -6.55 1.43
C ARG A 54 -15.15 -7.01 -0.01
N HIS A 55 -14.70 -8.24 -0.30
CA HIS A 55 -14.80 -8.87 -1.62
C HIS A 55 -14.10 -8.11 -2.74
N THR A 56 -13.08 -7.31 -2.41
CA THR A 56 -12.21 -6.73 -3.43
C THR A 56 -11.30 -7.82 -4.01
N HIS A 57 -11.32 -7.98 -5.32
CA HIS A 57 -10.49 -8.95 -6.04
C HIS A 57 -9.15 -8.33 -6.44
N PHE A 58 -8.12 -9.16 -6.42
CA PHE A 58 -6.86 -8.82 -7.08
C PHE A 58 -7.08 -8.70 -8.58
N PHE A 59 -6.30 -7.85 -9.25
CA PHE A 59 -6.24 -7.82 -10.71
C PHE A 59 -5.27 -8.86 -11.27
N SER A 60 -4.32 -9.31 -10.45
CA SER A 60 -3.32 -10.31 -10.79
C SER A 60 -3.86 -11.71 -10.54
N THR A 61 -3.39 -12.68 -11.32
CA THR A 61 -3.73 -14.08 -11.11
C THR A 61 -3.01 -14.65 -9.88
N ALA A 62 -3.54 -15.73 -9.32
CA ALA A 62 -3.08 -16.30 -8.06
C ALA A 62 -1.59 -16.69 -8.09
N GLU A 63 -1.13 -17.30 -9.18
CA GLU A 63 0.25 -17.75 -9.34
C GLU A 63 1.26 -16.58 -9.38
N ARG A 64 0.85 -15.40 -9.83
CA ARG A 64 1.73 -14.22 -9.92
C ARG A 64 1.95 -13.52 -8.58
N ILE A 65 1.01 -13.69 -7.64
CA ILE A 65 1.05 -13.10 -6.31
C ILE A 65 1.34 -14.12 -5.20
N ALA A 66 1.52 -15.39 -5.56
CA ALA A 66 2.00 -16.41 -4.63
C ALA A 66 3.41 -16.06 -4.16
N ILE A 67 3.74 -16.34 -2.89
CA ILE A 67 5.02 -16.00 -2.26
C ILE A 67 5.72 -17.25 -1.73
N ALA A 68 7.04 -17.14 -1.55
CA ALA A 68 7.85 -18.13 -0.85
C ALA A 68 7.75 -19.56 -1.41
N GLY A 69 7.47 -19.73 -2.72
CA GLY A 69 7.29 -21.03 -3.35
C GLY A 69 6.02 -21.79 -2.93
N VAL A 70 5.15 -21.18 -2.12
CA VAL A 70 3.89 -21.81 -1.65
C VAL A 70 2.76 -21.43 -2.61
N PRO A 71 2.13 -22.38 -3.33
CA PRO A 71 1.06 -22.04 -4.26
C PRO A 71 -0.21 -21.60 -3.52
N ILE A 72 -0.98 -20.71 -4.13
CA ILE A 72 -2.31 -20.33 -3.66
C ILE A 72 -3.29 -21.46 -4.07
N PRO A 73 -3.99 -22.11 -3.11
CA PRO A 73 -4.74 -23.34 -3.38
C PRO A 73 -6.14 -23.10 -4.00
N PHE A 74 -6.26 -22.14 -4.90
CA PHE A 74 -7.51 -21.83 -5.59
C PHE A 74 -7.36 -22.21 -7.08
N ALA A 75 -8.10 -23.23 -7.50
CA ALA A 75 -7.90 -23.91 -8.77
C ALA A 75 -8.44 -23.19 -10.01
N ASP A 76 -9.22 -22.12 -9.84
CA ASP A 76 -9.81 -21.42 -10.97
C ASP A 76 -8.93 -20.22 -11.35
N HIS A 77 -8.87 -19.90 -12.63
CA HIS A 77 -8.29 -18.67 -13.16
C HIS A 77 -8.95 -17.40 -12.59
N ALA A 78 -9.78 -17.53 -11.55
CA ALA A 78 -10.45 -16.45 -10.89
C ALA A 78 -9.46 -15.62 -10.07
N HIS A 79 -9.61 -14.31 -10.17
CA HIS A 79 -8.91 -13.39 -9.30
C HIS A 79 -9.39 -13.57 -7.86
N ILE A 80 -8.48 -13.86 -6.94
CA ILE A 80 -8.82 -14.07 -5.52
C ILE A 80 -9.15 -12.77 -4.81
N THR A 81 -9.91 -12.87 -3.72
CA THR A 81 -10.22 -11.71 -2.88
C THR A 81 -9.11 -11.39 -1.90
N GLY A 82 -9.14 -10.18 -1.33
CA GLY A 82 -8.24 -9.78 -0.25
C GLY A 82 -8.32 -10.73 0.95
N GLU A 83 -9.53 -11.17 1.32
CA GLU A 83 -9.76 -12.10 2.44
C GLU A 83 -9.15 -13.48 2.18
N GLN A 84 -9.27 -14.00 0.96
CA GLN A 84 -8.64 -15.25 0.55
C GLN A 84 -7.12 -15.14 0.58
N TYR A 85 -6.58 -14.02 0.12
CA TYR A 85 -5.14 -13.79 0.17
C TYR A 85 -4.61 -13.66 1.60
N LEU A 86 -5.32 -13.00 2.50
CA LEU A 86 -4.98 -12.96 3.93
C LEU A 86 -4.99 -14.36 4.57
N ALA A 87 -5.95 -15.21 4.19
CA ALA A 87 -5.97 -16.62 4.63
C ALA A 87 -4.74 -17.38 4.11
N TYR A 88 -4.38 -17.15 2.85
CA TYR A 88 -3.17 -17.70 2.25
C TYR A 88 -1.89 -17.23 2.96
N LEU A 89 -1.72 -15.94 3.26
CA LEU A 89 -0.55 -15.45 3.99
C LEU A 89 -0.40 -16.12 5.36
N ARG A 90 -1.50 -16.32 6.09
CA ARG A 90 -1.47 -17.09 7.36
C ARG A 90 -1.03 -18.53 7.15
N ALA A 91 -1.50 -19.18 6.07
CA ALA A 91 -1.09 -20.54 5.74
C ALA A 91 0.42 -20.61 5.43
N VAL A 92 0.95 -19.66 4.67
CA VAL A 92 2.41 -19.57 4.38
C VAL A 92 3.21 -19.46 5.70
N VAL A 93 2.82 -18.54 6.57
CA VAL A 93 3.49 -18.34 7.87
C VAL A 93 3.48 -19.62 8.70
N GLN A 94 2.34 -20.31 8.78
CA GLN A 94 2.20 -21.56 9.54
C GLN A 94 2.99 -22.70 8.89
N GLN A 95 2.91 -22.87 7.58
CA GLN A 95 3.58 -23.96 6.87
C GLN A 95 5.11 -23.84 6.96
N LEU A 96 5.64 -22.62 6.88
CA LEU A 96 7.08 -22.36 6.92
C LEU A 96 7.58 -22.05 8.33
N ASN A 97 6.68 -21.99 9.32
CA ASN A 97 6.99 -21.63 10.71
C ASN A 97 7.82 -20.34 10.82
N LEU A 98 7.37 -19.28 10.12
CA LEU A 98 8.08 -18.00 10.14
C LEU A 98 7.92 -17.31 11.50
N ASP A 99 9.03 -16.78 12.04
CA ASP A 99 9.02 -15.98 13.27
C ASP A 99 8.66 -14.52 12.96
N ILE A 100 7.59 -14.00 13.59
CA ILE A 100 7.03 -12.68 13.31
C ILE A 100 6.65 -11.99 14.62
N ASN A 101 7.21 -10.80 14.82
CA ASN A 101 6.78 -9.89 15.88
C ASN A 101 5.61 -9.02 15.37
N ALA A 102 4.39 -9.56 15.43
CA ALA A 102 3.17 -8.80 15.08
C ALA A 102 2.78 -7.86 16.23
N TYR A 103 2.11 -6.74 15.89
CA TYR A 103 1.78 -5.64 16.81
C TYR A 103 3.00 -5.01 17.49
N GLU A 104 4.13 -5.04 16.80
CA GLU A 104 5.37 -4.41 17.19
C GLU A 104 5.83 -3.42 16.11
N ARG A 105 5.66 -2.14 16.39
CA ARG A 105 5.98 -1.05 15.46
C ARG A 105 7.41 -0.56 15.66
N VAL A 106 8.22 -0.59 14.62
CA VAL A 106 9.50 0.13 14.61
C VAL A 106 9.23 1.64 14.56
N THR A 107 9.68 2.35 15.57
CA THR A 107 9.47 3.80 15.73
C THR A 107 10.73 4.61 15.45
N THR A 108 11.91 4.04 15.69
CA THR A 108 13.19 4.68 15.37
C THR A 108 14.13 3.71 14.68
N LEU A 109 14.93 4.26 13.78
CA LEU A 109 15.97 3.54 13.05
C LEU A 109 17.18 4.45 12.89
N GLN A 110 18.31 4.07 13.50
CA GLN A 110 19.54 4.85 13.45
C GLN A 110 20.73 3.94 13.23
N GLN A 111 21.69 4.36 12.41
CA GLN A 111 22.96 3.67 12.26
C GLN A 111 23.94 4.14 13.34
N ALA A 112 24.53 3.21 14.07
CA ALA A 112 25.54 3.47 15.08
C ALA A 112 26.54 2.30 15.17
N GLU A 113 27.83 2.64 15.25
CA GLU A 113 28.92 1.65 15.44
C GLU A 113 28.89 0.48 14.44
N GLY A 114 28.60 0.78 13.16
CA GLY A 114 28.60 -0.23 12.09
C GLY A 114 27.39 -1.19 12.08
N ALA A 115 26.36 -0.90 12.87
CA ALA A 115 25.11 -1.63 12.91
C ALA A 115 23.93 -0.67 13.05
N PHE A 116 22.70 -1.18 12.95
CA PHE A 116 21.48 -0.41 13.16
C PHE A 116 20.94 -0.62 14.57
N GLN A 117 20.54 0.47 15.20
CA GLN A 117 19.75 0.45 16.43
C GLN A 117 18.30 0.75 16.07
N LEU A 118 17.39 -0.13 16.50
CA LEU A 118 15.97 0.01 16.31
C LEU A 118 15.29 0.11 17.68
N THR A 119 14.35 1.04 17.79
CA THR A 119 13.39 1.05 18.89
C THR A 119 12.04 0.62 18.34
N THR A 120 11.37 -0.26 19.06
CA THR A 120 10.02 -0.69 18.73
C THR A 120 9.05 -0.36 19.84
N GLU A 121 7.78 -0.22 19.50
CA GLU A 121 6.68 0.00 20.42
C GLU A 121 5.68 -1.15 20.33
N THR A 122 5.31 -1.70 21.47
CA THR A 122 4.28 -2.72 21.65
C THR A 122 3.21 -2.22 22.63
N ARG A 123 2.15 -3.00 22.85
CA ARG A 123 1.13 -2.70 23.87
C ARG A 123 1.71 -2.71 25.31
N THR A 124 2.84 -3.35 25.53
CA THR A 124 3.46 -3.53 26.84
C THR A 124 4.64 -2.60 27.09
N GLY A 125 5.07 -1.84 26.07
CA GLY A 125 6.18 -0.88 26.18
C GLY A 125 7.12 -0.90 24.99
N GLU A 126 8.25 -0.23 25.17
CA GLU A 126 9.31 -0.12 24.17
C GLU A 126 10.34 -1.23 24.31
N HIS A 127 10.90 -1.67 23.17
CA HIS A 127 12.00 -2.62 23.12
C HIS A 127 13.12 -2.06 22.24
N ALA A 128 14.34 -2.53 22.46
CA ALA A 128 15.53 -2.12 21.71
C ALA A 128 16.14 -3.33 21.00
N TYR A 129 16.52 -3.13 19.73
CA TYR A 129 17.15 -4.15 18.90
C TYR A 129 18.40 -3.61 18.23
N ARG A 130 19.30 -4.52 17.88
CA ARG A 130 20.48 -4.22 17.07
C ARG A 130 20.58 -5.21 15.94
N ALA A 131 20.71 -4.70 14.69
CA ALA A 131 20.80 -5.51 13.48
C ALA A 131 22.01 -5.09 12.64
N GLN A 132 22.63 -6.04 11.96
CA GLN A 132 23.70 -5.71 10.98
C GLN A 132 23.09 -5.13 9.70
N HIS A 133 21.96 -5.68 9.29
CA HIS A 133 21.22 -5.28 8.10
C HIS A 133 19.77 -4.95 8.46
N VAL A 134 19.18 -4.00 7.75
CA VAL A 134 17.75 -3.66 7.85
C VAL A 134 17.12 -3.66 6.48
N VAL A 135 15.96 -4.28 6.34
CA VAL A 135 15.17 -4.25 5.10
C VAL A 135 13.83 -3.58 5.38
N LEU A 136 13.60 -2.44 4.72
CA LEU A 136 12.33 -1.71 4.82
C LEU A 136 11.36 -2.21 3.74
N ALA A 137 10.41 -3.06 4.13
CA ALA A 137 9.33 -3.62 3.31
C ALA A 137 7.98 -2.99 3.68
N VAL A 138 7.96 -1.70 3.99
CA VAL A 138 6.85 -0.94 4.59
C VAL A 138 5.71 -0.60 3.63
N GLY A 139 5.84 -0.93 2.35
CA GLY A 139 4.82 -0.67 1.34
C GLY A 139 4.68 0.82 0.96
N ASP A 140 3.64 1.12 0.18
CA ASP A 140 3.38 2.47 -0.36
C ASP A 140 2.04 3.07 0.11
N MET A 141 1.28 2.35 0.94
CA MET A 141 -0.03 2.75 1.44
C MET A 141 0.02 3.13 2.94
N GLY A 142 1.05 3.85 3.36
CA GLY A 142 1.26 4.24 4.77
C GLY A 142 0.20 5.20 5.29
N ALA A 143 -0.26 6.15 4.48
CA ALA A 143 -1.31 7.10 4.84
C ALA A 143 -2.16 7.48 3.62
N VAL A 144 -3.41 7.88 3.85
CA VAL A 144 -4.27 8.47 2.83
C VAL A 144 -3.83 9.90 2.51
N LYS A 145 -3.89 10.29 1.24
CA LYS A 145 -3.65 11.67 0.84
C LYS A 145 -4.84 12.53 1.18
N LYS A 146 -4.72 13.34 2.23
CA LYS A 146 -5.73 14.32 2.61
C LYS A 146 -5.79 15.47 1.60
N LEU A 147 -6.98 16.02 1.41
CA LEU A 147 -7.22 17.24 0.63
C LEU A 147 -6.93 18.50 1.46
N ASN A 148 -6.94 18.37 2.79
CA ASN A 148 -6.79 19.46 3.77
C ASN A 148 -7.82 20.58 3.56
N ILE A 149 -9.08 20.18 3.38
CA ILE A 149 -10.22 21.08 3.18
C ILE A 149 -11.16 21.06 4.40
N PRO A 150 -11.90 22.16 4.66
CA PRO A 150 -12.90 22.16 5.72
C PRO A 150 -13.91 21.02 5.57
N GLY A 151 -14.16 20.30 6.67
CA GLY A 151 -15.12 19.20 6.72
C GLY A 151 -14.61 17.84 6.25
N GLU A 152 -13.34 17.70 5.92
CA GLU A 152 -12.77 16.42 5.49
C GLU A 152 -12.82 15.33 6.58
N ASP A 153 -12.80 15.75 7.87
CA ASP A 153 -12.84 14.81 8.99
C ASP A 153 -14.28 14.61 9.56
N LEU A 154 -15.33 15.01 8.83
CA LEU A 154 -16.72 14.78 9.25
C LEU A 154 -17.05 13.28 9.23
N PRO A 155 -17.97 12.78 10.13
CA PRO A 155 -18.25 11.34 10.28
C PRO A 155 -18.77 10.63 9.03
N HIS A 156 -19.35 11.35 8.07
CA HIS A 156 -19.85 10.82 6.81
C HIS A 156 -18.84 10.91 5.66
N VAL A 157 -17.61 11.35 5.96
CA VAL A 157 -16.48 11.40 5.02
C VAL A 157 -15.54 10.25 5.32
N THR A 158 -15.16 9.51 4.31
CA THR A 158 -14.19 8.40 4.44
C THR A 158 -13.22 8.36 3.26
N HIS A 159 -12.02 7.86 3.51
CA HIS A 159 -11.04 7.54 2.48
C HIS A 159 -11.04 6.06 2.11
N LEU A 160 -11.66 5.23 2.95
CA LEU A 160 -11.75 3.79 2.78
C LEU A 160 -13.23 3.39 2.67
N LEU A 161 -13.54 2.58 1.68
CA LEU A 161 -14.84 1.92 1.59
C LEU A 161 -14.75 0.63 2.41
N ASP A 162 -15.62 0.43 3.37
CA ASP A 162 -15.76 -0.84 4.08
C ASP A 162 -16.64 -1.79 3.26
N ASP A 163 -17.95 -1.57 3.32
CA ASP A 163 -18.95 -2.38 2.61
C ASP A 163 -19.88 -1.48 1.78
N PRO A 164 -20.03 -1.72 0.47
CA PRO A 164 -20.98 -0.99 -0.36
C PRO A 164 -22.42 -1.02 0.14
N HIS A 165 -22.82 -2.04 0.93
CA HIS A 165 -24.15 -2.16 1.51
C HIS A 165 -24.55 -0.93 2.35
N GLY A 166 -23.60 -0.34 3.08
CA GLY A 166 -23.83 0.87 3.87
C GLY A 166 -24.28 2.09 3.04
N MET A 167 -24.07 2.05 1.71
CA MET A 167 -24.43 3.12 0.79
C MET A 167 -25.81 2.93 0.13
N PHE A 168 -26.56 1.86 0.47
CA PHE A 168 -27.85 1.58 -0.11
C PHE A 168 -28.83 2.75 0.03
N ARG A 169 -29.41 3.21 -1.08
CA ARG A 169 -30.32 4.38 -1.19
C ARG A 169 -29.75 5.72 -0.74
N GLN A 170 -28.41 5.81 -0.48
CA GLN A 170 -27.74 7.06 -0.13
C GLN A 170 -27.23 7.78 -1.37
N ARG A 171 -27.06 9.11 -1.26
CA ARG A 171 -26.33 9.91 -2.24
C ARG A 171 -24.85 9.89 -1.87
N LEU A 172 -24.07 9.23 -2.68
CA LEU A 172 -22.64 9.11 -2.49
C LEU A 172 -21.90 9.99 -3.50
N LEU A 173 -21.03 10.87 -3.01
CA LEU A 173 -20.03 11.53 -3.82
C LEU A 173 -18.71 10.78 -3.71
N VAL A 174 -18.24 10.22 -4.81
CA VAL A 174 -16.90 9.65 -4.93
C VAL A 174 -15.97 10.70 -5.54
N VAL A 175 -14.82 10.93 -4.94
CA VAL A 175 -13.81 11.90 -5.39
C VAL A 175 -12.54 11.17 -5.78
N GLY A 176 -12.14 11.24 -7.03
CA GLY A 176 -10.94 10.58 -7.50
C GLY A 176 -10.98 10.19 -8.97
N GLY A 177 -9.92 9.55 -9.44
CA GLY A 177 -9.82 9.17 -10.87
C GLY A 177 -8.83 8.03 -11.10
N GLY A 178 -8.52 7.22 -10.09
CA GLY A 178 -7.77 5.96 -10.16
C GLY A 178 -8.70 4.75 -10.14
N ASN A 179 -8.11 3.55 -10.11
CA ASN A 179 -8.85 2.28 -10.07
C ASN A 179 -9.88 2.24 -8.94
N SER A 180 -9.48 2.57 -7.72
CA SER A 180 -10.37 2.56 -6.55
C SER A 180 -11.60 3.47 -6.73
N ALA A 181 -11.43 4.67 -7.31
CA ALA A 181 -12.55 5.59 -7.51
C ALA A 181 -13.60 5.01 -8.47
N LEU A 182 -13.16 4.41 -9.58
CA LEU A 182 -14.07 3.84 -10.58
C LEU A 182 -14.71 2.54 -10.07
N GLU A 183 -13.94 1.67 -9.47
CA GLU A 183 -14.41 0.41 -8.89
C GLU A 183 -15.44 0.67 -7.79
N PHE A 184 -15.10 1.53 -6.83
CA PHE A 184 -15.99 1.80 -5.69
C PHE A 184 -17.28 2.52 -6.12
N ALA A 185 -17.18 3.45 -7.11
CA ALA A 185 -18.37 4.07 -7.69
C ALA A 185 -19.30 3.02 -8.31
N ALA A 186 -18.77 2.09 -9.09
CA ALA A 186 -19.54 1.03 -9.72
C ALA A 186 -20.13 0.04 -8.69
N ARG A 187 -19.33 -0.37 -7.69
CA ARG A 187 -19.78 -1.28 -6.60
C ARG A 187 -20.88 -0.66 -5.76
N CYS A 188 -20.73 0.61 -5.35
CA CYS A 188 -21.76 1.31 -4.58
C CYS A 188 -23.05 1.54 -5.38
N TRP A 189 -22.94 1.86 -6.68
CA TRP A 189 -24.11 1.93 -7.55
C TRP A 189 -24.83 0.58 -7.65
N ARG A 190 -24.12 -0.53 -7.83
CA ARG A 190 -24.69 -1.89 -7.84
C ARG A 190 -25.35 -2.26 -6.51
N ALA A 191 -24.83 -1.73 -5.41
CA ALA A 191 -25.45 -1.84 -4.09
C ALA A 191 -26.69 -0.93 -3.90
N GLY A 192 -27.05 -0.12 -4.90
CA GLY A 192 -28.25 0.73 -4.90
C GLY A 192 -28.04 2.16 -4.39
N ALA A 193 -26.79 2.65 -4.33
CA ALA A 193 -26.50 4.05 -4.07
C ALA A 193 -26.80 4.93 -5.28
N LYS A 194 -27.09 6.23 -5.04
CA LYS A 194 -27.10 7.28 -6.06
C LYS A 194 -25.71 7.89 -6.12
N VAL A 195 -24.91 7.46 -7.11
CA VAL A 195 -23.50 7.79 -7.16
C VAL A 195 -23.22 8.96 -8.10
N THR A 196 -22.45 9.93 -7.60
CA THR A 196 -21.78 10.96 -8.37
C THR A 196 -20.28 10.79 -8.24
N LEU A 197 -19.52 10.90 -9.34
CA LEU A 197 -18.06 10.88 -9.32
C LEU A 197 -17.51 12.25 -9.75
N SER A 198 -16.76 12.90 -8.85
CA SER A 198 -16.02 14.13 -9.11
C SER A 198 -14.57 13.82 -9.43
N TYR A 199 -14.08 14.33 -10.55
CA TYR A 199 -12.69 14.14 -10.95
C TYR A 199 -12.06 15.46 -11.43
N ARG A 200 -10.88 15.77 -10.89
CA ARG A 200 -10.16 17.02 -11.15
C ARG A 200 -9.65 17.18 -12.59
N ARG A 201 -9.68 16.14 -13.42
CA ARG A 201 -9.28 16.20 -14.84
C ARG A 201 -10.47 15.96 -15.76
N ALA A 202 -10.29 16.29 -17.04
CA ALA A 202 -11.34 16.09 -18.04
C ALA A 202 -11.54 14.61 -18.42
N LYS A 203 -10.46 13.84 -18.41
CA LYS A 203 -10.43 12.44 -18.84
C LYS A 203 -9.54 11.62 -17.89
N PHE A 204 -9.88 10.35 -17.74
CA PHE A 204 -9.02 9.39 -17.02
C PHE A 204 -7.76 9.10 -17.84
N ASN A 205 -6.66 8.83 -17.13
CA ASN A 205 -5.43 8.43 -17.79
C ASN A 205 -5.44 6.89 -17.95
N PRO A 206 -5.46 6.34 -19.17
CA PRO A 206 -5.50 4.89 -19.40
C PRO A 206 -4.26 4.15 -18.90
N LEU A 207 -3.14 4.86 -18.71
CA LEU A 207 -1.93 4.28 -18.12
C LEU A 207 -2.05 4.01 -16.60
N PHE A 208 -3.04 4.61 -15.92
CA PHE A 208 -3.23 4.49 -14.47
C PHE A 208 -4.57 3.84 -14.08
N VAL A 209 -5.43 3.55 -15.06
CA VAL A 209 -6.74 2.94 -14.83
C VAL A 209 -6.85 1.70 -15.71
N LYS A 210 -7.13 0.56 -15.09
CA LYS A 210 -7.35 -0.71 -15.79
C LYS A 210 -8.47 -0.55 -16.82
N SER A 211 -8.25 -1.09 -18.02
CA SER A 211 -9.17 -0.94 -19.16
C SER A 211 -10.59 -1.40 -18.86
N ALA A 212 -10.73 -2.55 -18.18
CA ALA A 212 -12.04 -3.10 -17.81
C ALA A 212 -12.84 -2.18 -16.88
N LEU A 213 -12.19 -1.56 -15.88
CA LEU A 213 -12.85 -0.58 -15.00
C LEU A 213 -13.27 0.68 -15.74
N LEU A 214 -12.43 1.13 -16.66
CA LEU A 214 -12.73 2.33 -17.46
C LEU A 214 -13.91 2.07 -18.41
N GLU A 215 -13.98 0.90 -19.00
CA GLU A 215 -15.09 0.50 -19.90
C GLU A 215 -16.42 0.37 -19.14
N ASP A 216 -16.39 -0.34 -17.98
CA ASP A 216 -17.56 -0.46 -17.09
C ASP A 216 -18.08 0.93 -16.66
N PHE A 217 -17.18 1.80 -16.20
CA PHE A 217 -17.54 3.17 -15.79
C PHE A 217 -18.11 4.00 -16.95
N ARG A 218 -17.52 3.90 -18.15
CA ARG A 218 -18.05 4.59 -19.36
C ARG A 218 -19.45 4.13 -19.71
N THR A 219 -19.72 2.83 -19.59
CA THR A 219 -21.06 2.26 -19.82
C THR A 219 -22.04 2.80 -18.80
N LEU A 220 -21.70 2.76 -17.50
CA LEU A 220 -22.55 3.26 -16.44
C LEU A 220 -22.86 4.77 -16.55
N THR A 221 -21.88 5.56 -17.00
CA THR A 221 -22.12 7.00 -17.22
C THR A 221 -22.95 7.30 -18.45
N ARG A 222 -22.74 6.54 -19.55
CA ARG A 222 -23.55 6.68 -20.78
C ARG A 222 -25.03 6.33 -20.54
N GLU A 223 -25.30 5.41 -19.62
CA GLU A 223 -26.65 4.97 -19.24
C GLU A 223 -27.25 5.78 -18.08
N ASP A 224 -26.65 6.92 -17.72
CA ASP A 224 -27.07 7.79 -16.60
C ASP A 224 -27.19 7.06 -15.25
N LYS A 225 -26.44 5.96 -15.06
CA LYS A 225 -26.40 5.21 -13.82
C LYS A 225 -25.49 5.85 -12.76
N ILE A 226 -24.38 6.44 -13.24
CA ILE A 226 -23.45 7.22 -12.41
C ILE A 226 -23.32 8.62 -13.03
N HIS A 227 -23.52 9.65 -12.22
CA HIS A 227 -23.33 11.03 -12.65
C HIS A 227 -21.84 11.40 -12.61
N PHE A 228 -21.25 11.72 -13.74
CA PHE A 228 -19.82 12.11 -13.83
C PHE A 228 -19.66 13.63 -13.90
N MET A 229 -18.87 14.17 -12.98
CA MET A 229 -18.50 15.58 -12.90
C MET A 229 -17.00 15.77 -13.18
N PRO A 230 -16.58 15.84 -14.44
CA PRO A 230 -15.19 16.11 -14.79
C PRO A 230 -14.79 17.54 -14.47
N ARG A 231 -13.48 17.77 -14.27
CA ARG A 231 -12.90 19.08 -13.96
C ARG A 231 -13.51 19.72 -12.72
N THR A 232 -13.80 18.91 -11.71
CA THR A 232 -14.28 19.37 -10.40
C THR A 232 -13.45 18.80 -9.28
N THR A 233 -13.34 19.52 -8.17
CA THR A 233 -12.71 19.06 -6.94
C THR A 233 -13.44 19.65 -5.74
N PRO A 234 -13.60 18.91 -4.63
CA PRO A 234 -14.14 19.48 -3.41
C PRO A 234 -13.20 20.52 -2.82
N VAL A 235 -13.78 21.58 -2.27
CA VAL A 235 -13.07 22.64 -1.54
C VAL A 235 -13.64 22.85 -0.14
N GLU A 236 -14.81 22.27 0.14
CA GLU A 236 -15.46 22.28 1.43
C GLU A 236 -16.47 21.12 1.49
N ILE A 237 -16.59 20.45 2.64
CA ILE A 237 -17.58 19.41 2.88
C ILE A 237 -18.44 19.84 4.06
N GLY A 238 -19.75 19.96 3.86
CA GLY A 238 -20.75 20.22 4.89
C GLY A 238 -21.51 18.96 5.27
N PRO A 239 -22.45 19.03 6.23
CA PRO A 239 -23.18 17.87 6.74
C PRO A 239 -24.02 17.12 5.70
N ARG A 240 -24.46 17.78 4.63
CA ARG A 240 -25.30 17.22 3.54
C ARG A 240 -24.96 17.75 2.16
N TYR A 241 -23.85 18.43 2.02
CA TYR A 241 -23.40 19.00 0.73
C TYR A 241 -21.90 19.00 0.64
N VAL A 242 -21.41 19.08 -0.57
CA VAL A 242 -20.01 19.32 -0.89
C VAL A 242 -19.92 20.50 -1.84
N THR A 243 -19.13 21.48 -1.50
CA THR A 243 -18.82 22.60 -2.40
C THR A 243 -17.72 22.18 -3.37
N LEU A 244 -18.05 22.10 -4.64
CA LEU A 244 -17.16 21.74 -5.72
C LEU A 244 -16.68 22.99 -6.45
N ALA A 245 -15.37 23.14 -6.64
CA ALA A 245 -14.76 24.14 -7.48
C ALA A 245 -14.41 23.55 -8.85
N PRO A 246 -14.49 24.33 -9.92
CA PRO A 246 -13.96 23.95 -11.22
C PRO A 246 -12.43 23.87 -11.17
N THR A 247 -11.84 22.98 -12.00
CA THR A 247 -10.40 22.80 -12.04
C THR A 247 -9.80 23.09 -13.41
N ARG A 248 -8.57 23.61 -13.41
CA ARG A 248 -7.71 23.73 -14.59
C ARG A 248 -6.39 22.98 -14.32
N ARG A 249 -6.01 22.08 -15.21
CA ARG A 249 -4.81 21.21 -15.04
C ARG A 249 -4.79 20.43 -13.72
N GLY A 250 -5.97 20.18 -13.14
CA GLY A 250 -6.13 19.40 -11.89
C GLY A 250 -6.08 20.23 -10.60
N SER A 251 -5.87 21.54 -10.67
CA SER A 251 -5.94 22.46 -9.52
C SER A 251 -7.24 23.28 -9.53
N PRO A 252 -7.81 23.60 -8.36
CA PRO A 252 -9.01 24.43 -8.28
C PRO A 252 -8.76 25.84 -8.87
N THR A 253 -9.80 26.44 -9.40
CA THR A 253 -9.79 27.82 -9.94
C THR A 253 -10.84 28.67 -9.21
N ASP A 254 -10.76 30.00 -9.38
CA ASP A 254 -11.72 30.96 -8.81
C ASP A 254 -13.06 31.02 -9.58
N GLY A 255 -13.35 30.04 -10.43
CA GLY A 255 -14.64 29.95 -11.11
C GLY A 255 -15.80 29.64 -10.16
N GLU A 256 -17.02 29.67 -10.72
CA GLU A 256 -18.24 29.43 -9.95
C GLU A 256 -18.21 28.11 -9.19
N ARG A 257 -18.33 28.19 -7.88
CA ARG A 257 -18.44 27.03 -6.99
C ARG A 257 -19.88 26.52 -6.96
N LYS A 258 -20.05 25.19 -6.98
CA LYS A 258 -21.38 24.56 -6.97
C LYS A 258 -21.53 23.66 -5.77
N GLN A 259 -22.64 23.80 -5.05
CA GLN A 259 -23.00 22.86 -4.00
C GLN A 259 -23.61 21.61 -4.62
N HIS A 260 -23.07 20.46 -4.26
CA HIS A 260 -23.58 19.14 -4.61
C HIS A 260 -24.07 18.43 -3.36
N ARG A 261 -25.33 17.97 -3.40
CA ARG A 261 -25.94 17.28 -2.26
C ARG A 261 -25.40 15.86 -2.13
N ALA A 262 -24.82 15.52 -0.98
CA ALA A 262 -24.30 14.21 -0.66
C ALA A 262 -24.65 13.82 0.79
N ASP A 263 -24.96 12.56 1.00
CA ASP A 263 -25.19 11.98 2.33
C ASP A 263 -23.89 11.36 2.86
N PHE A 264 -23.04 10.86 1.93
CA PHE A 264 -21.70 10.32 2.18
C PHE A 264 -20.70 10.85 1.15
N VAL A 265 -19.45 10.96 1.56
CA VAL A 265 -18.32 11.34 0.69
C VAL A 265 -17.22 10.31 0.81
N LEU A 266 -16.80 9.75 -0.33
CA LEU A 266 -15.69 8.81 -0.41
C LEU A 266 -14.52 9.45 -1.17
N LEU A 267 -13.45 9.75 -0.46
CA LEU A 267 -12.27 10.44 -0.97
C LEU A 267 -11.21 9.43 -1.45
N CYS A 268 -11.28 9.01 -2.70
CA CYS A 268 -10.29 8.16 -3.35
C CYS A 268 -9.12 9.00 -3.89
N THR A 269 -8.47 9.73 -3.01
CA THR A 269 -7.38 10.68 -3.33
C THR A 269 -6.01 10.03 -3.48
N GLY A 270 -5.93 8.72 -3.19
CA GLY A 270 -4.72 7.92 -3.22
C GLY A 270 -4.02 7.86 -1.88
N TYR A 271 -2.86 7.21 -1.87
CA TYR A 271 -2.04 6.99 -0.69
C TYR A 271 -0.67 7.64 -0.85
N GLN A 272 0.04 7.75 0.24
CA GLN A 272 1.45 8.11 0.27
C GLN A 272 2.21 7.10 1.13
N ALA A 273 3.42 6.78 0.71
CA ALA A 273 4.32 5.94 1.48
C ALA A 273 4.71 6.66 2.78
N ASP A 274 4.88 5.89 3.86
CA ASP A 274 5.55 6.37 5.05
C ASP A 274 7.07 6.20 4.86
N LEU A 275 7.75 7.30 4.65
CA LEU A 275 9.20 7.32 4.42
C LEU A 275 10.00 7.72 5.67
N SER A 276 9.34 7.85 6.81
CA SER A 276 9.95 8.34 8.06
C SER A 276 11.17 7.53 8.51
N LEU A 277 11.14 6.22 8.38
CA LEU A 277 12.28 5.36 8.73
C LEU A 277 13.46 5.53 7.76
N PHE A 278 13.19 5.79 6.47
CA PHE A 278 14.24 6.11 5.50
C PHE A 278 14.91 7.45 5.86
N GLU A 279 14.12 8.47 6.18
CA GLU A 279 14.63 9.80 6.58
C GLU A 279 15.43 9.72 7.87
N GLN A 280 14.94 9.00 8.89
CA GLN A 280 15.64 8.80 10.16
C GLN A 280 16.99 8.08 9.98
N ALA A 281 17.07 7.11 9.07
CA ALA A 281 18.29 6.40 8.75
C ALA A 281 19.26 7.20 7.87
N GLY A 282 18.83 8.36 7.33
CA GLY A 282 19.64 9.22 6.49
C GLY A 282 19.66 8.85 5.01
N VAL A 283 18.70 8.06 4.54
CA VAL A 283 18.57 7.71 3.11
C VAL A 283 18.21 8.94 2.30
N THR A 284 18.90 9.15 1.19
CA THR A 284 18.55 10.21 0.24
C THR A 284 17.20 9.92 -0.41
N LEU A 285 16.26 10.86 -0.30
CA LEU A 285 14.97 10.79 -0.98
C LEU A 285 14.99 11.61 -2.25
N GLU A 286 14.87 10.94 -3.38
CA GLU A 286 14.80 11.54 -4.72
C GLU A 286 13.40 12.06 -5.06
N ARG A 287 13.28 12.73 -6.23
CA ARG A 287 12.01 13.19 -6.79
C ARG A 287 11.16 13.98 -5.80
N LEU A 288 11.77 15.04 -5.26
CA LEU A 288 11.14 15.92 -4.26
C LEU A 288 10.80 15.19 -2.95
N GLY A 289 11.67 14.27 -2.52
CA GLY A 289 11.52 13.58 -1.25
C GLY A 289 10.47 12.47 -1.25
N SER A 290 10.20 11.85 -2.39
CA SER A 290 9.12 10.85 -2.51
C SER A 290 9.57 9.44 -2.88
N VAL A 291 10.84 9.21 -3.21
CA VAL A 291 11.39 7.90 -3.59
C VAL A 291 12.73 7.69 -2.91
N PRO A 292 12.96 6.59 -2.19
CA PRO A 292 14.27 6.30 -1.62
C PRO A 292 15.29 6.04 -2.74
N HIS A 293 16.51 6.54 -2.55
CA HIS A 293 17.63 6.20 -3.43
C HIS A 293 18.14 4.80 -3.11
N PHE A 294 18.32 3.96 -4.13
CA PHE A 294 18.84 2.60 -3.98
C PHE A 294 19.49 2.10 -5.26
N ASP A 295 20.38 1.14 -5.12
CA ASP A 295 20.98 0.40 -6.23
C ASP A 295 20.00 -0.69 -6.70
N PRO A 296 19.54 -0.68 -7.95
CA PRO A 296 18.59 -1.66 -8.46
C PRO A 296 19.15 -3.10 -8.55
N GLU A 297 20.47 -3.28 -8.53
CA GLU A 297 21.08 -4.61 -8.58
C GLU A 297 21.09 -5.32 -7.22
N THR A 298 21.15 -4.55 -6.13
CA THR A 298 21.26 -5.07 -4.77
C THR A 298 20.05 -4.74 -3.90
N MET A 299 19.23 -3.78 -4.31
CA MET A 299 18.20 -3.13 -3.51
C MET A 299 18.75 -2.38 -2.27
N GLY A 300 20.06 -2.25 -2.14
CA GLY A 300 20.73 -1.48 -1.10
C GLY A 300 20.54 0.03 -1.29
N THR A 301 20.23 0.73 -0.20
CA THR A 301 20.16 2.21 -0.23
C THR A 301 21.55 2.82 -0.21
N ASP A 302 21.64 4.15 -0.27
CA ASP A 302 22.90 4.88 -0.06
C ASP A 302 23.39 4.84 1.41
N VAL A 303 22.62 4.22 2.32
CA VAL A 303 23.06 3.90 3.69
C VAL A 303 23.50 2.43 3.73
N PRO A 304 24.81 2.14 3.89
CA PRO A 304 25.31 0.77 3.85
C PRO A 304 24.62 -0.15 4.86
N GLY A 305 24.16 -1.33 4.40
CA GLY A 305 23.43 -2.31 5.20
C GLY A 305 21.93 -2.06 5.31
N LEU A 306 21.41 -0.97 4.72
CA LEU A 306 19.98 -0.69 4.65
C LEU A 306 19.43 -0.94 3.25
N TYR A 307 18.36 -1.71 3.16
CA TYR A 307 17.73 -2.13 1.90
C TYR A 307 16.28 -1.69 1.84
N VAL A 308 15.75 -1.60 0.62
CA VAL A 308 14.32 -1.38 0.38
C VAL A 308 13.73 -2.56 -0.40
N ALA A 309 12.53 -3.01 0.00
CA ALA A 309 11.83 -4.11 -0.65
C ALA A 309 10.34 -3.80 -0.93
N GLY A 310 9.79 -4.47 -1.93
CA GLY A 310 8.38 -4.33 -2.29
C GLY A 310 8.03 -2.96 -2.85
N THR A 311 6.78 -2.56 -2.70
CA THR A 311 6.25 -1.31 -3.27
C THR A 311 6.85 -0.05 -2.63
N ALA A 312 7.49 -0.15 -1.47
CA ALA A 312 8.24 0.94 -0.84
C ALA A 312 9.36 1.49 -1.73
N ALA A 313 9.96 0.65 -2.59
CA ALA A 313 11.03 1.05 -3.51
C ALA A 313 10.62 2.15 -4.50
N ASN A 314 9.34 2.28 -4.80
CA ASN A 314 8.83 3.36 -5.66
C ASN A 314 8.15 4.50 -4.89
N GLY A 315 8.29 4.52 -3.57
CA GLY A 315 7.76 5.58 -2.72
C GLY A 315 6.29 5.87 -3.02
N ASN A 316 5.98 7.10 -3.39
CA ASN A 316 4.59 7.53 -3.69
C ASN A 316 4.06 7.06 -5.06
N GLN A 317 4.72 6.18 -5.78
CA GLN A 317 4.31 5.60 -7.06
C GLN A 317 3.81 6.62 -8.10
N SER A 318 4.53 7.72 -8.24
CA SER A 318 4.09 8.84 -9.08
C SER A 318 4.28 8.61 -10.59
N ARG A 319 5.19 7.72 -10.98
CA ARG A 319 5.52 7.43 -12.40
C ARG A 319 5.34 5.96 -12.78
N HIS A 320 5.79 5.04 -11.93
CA HIS A 320 5.63 3.60 -12.12
C HIS A 320 4.78 3.08 -10.99
N LYS A 321 4.12 1.96 -11.21
CA LYS A 321 3.44 1.24 -10.15
C LYS A 321 4.17 -0.07 -9.95
N LEU A 322 4.63 -0.30 -8.72
CA LEU A 322 5.08 -1.59 -8.26
C LEU A 322 3.92 -2.30 -7.56
N PHE A 323 3.86 -3.60 -7.73
CA PHE A 323 2.88 -4.48 -7.13
C PHE A 323 3.58 -5.68 -6.50
N ILE A 324 2.86 -6.54 -5.79
CA ILE A 324 3.42 -7.79 -5.25
C ILE A 324 4.13 -8.55 -6.37
N GLU A 325 3.43 -8.79 -7.48
CA GLU A 325 3.91 -9.59 -8.61
C GLU A 325 5.17 -9.06 -9.30
N THR A 326 5.47 -7.78 -9.19
CA THR A 326 6.63 -7.15 -9.84
C THR A 326 7.78 -6.89 -8.87
N THR A 327 7.70 -7.36 -7.63
CA THR A 327 8.70 -7.08 -6.60
C THR A 327 9.30 -8.33 -5.93
N HIS A 328 8.97 -9.51 -6.40
CA HIS A 328 9.59 -10.77 -5.91
C HIS A 328 11.10 -10.80 -6.10
N HIS A 329 11.59 -10.29 -7.23
CA HIS A 329 13.04 -10.23 -7.53
C HIS A 329 13.83 -9.35 -6.53
N HIS A 330 13.18 -8.41 -5.82
CA HIS A 330 13.84 -7.67 -4.73
C HIS A 330 14.34 -8.62 -3.65
N VAL A 331 13.56 -9.67 -3.34
CA VAL A 331 13.94 -10.68 -2.33
C VAL A 331 15.20 -11.41 -2.74
N THR A 332 15.26 -11.91 -3.98
CA THR A 332 16.46 -12.61 -4.50
C THR A 332 17.70 -11.72 -4.43
N LYS A 333 17.59 -10.47 -4.87
CA LYS A 333 18.71 -9.50 -4.87
C LYS A 333 19.22 -9.22 -3.47
N ILE A 334 18.32 -8.98 -2.51
CA ILE A 334 18.67 -8.68 -1.11
C ILE A 334 19.34 -9.89 -0.46
N VAL A 335 18.72 -11.07 -0.56
CA VAL A 335 19.27 -12.28 0.06
C VAL A 335 20.65 -12.61 -0.51
N LYS A 336 20.80 -12.59 -1.82
CA LYS A 336 22.08 -12.82 -2.49
C LYS A 336 23.16 -11.81 -2.06
N HIS A 337 22.80 -10.55 -1.88
CA HIS A 337 23.75 -9.52 -1.46
C HIS A 337 24.16 -9.67 0.03
N ILE A 338 23.24 -10.10 0.90
CA ILE A 338 23.54 -10.27 2.33
C ILE A 338 24.29 -11.58 2.59
N SER A 339 23.81 -12.72 2.08
CA SER A 339 24.30 -14.06 2.40
C SER A 339 25.29 -14.63 1.39
N GLY A 340 25.33 -14.10 0.16
CA GLY A 340 26.03 -14.71 -0.96
C GLY A 340 25.30 -15.87 -1.63
N GLU A 341 24.20 -16.35 -1.04
CA GLU A 341 23.41 -17.49 -1.48
C GLU A 341 22.22 -17.05 -2.35
N GLU A 342 21.82 -17.88 -3.31
CA GLU A 342 20.65 -17.63 -4.16
C GLU A 342 19.44 -18.39 -3.62
N PRO A 343 18.39 -17.70 -3.11
CA PRO A 343 17.25 -18.37 -2.52
C PRO A 343 16.37 -19.02 -3.59
N THR A 344 15.75 -20.15 -3.27
CA THR A 344 14.79 -20.83 -4.14
C THR A 344 13.33 -20.58 -3.74
N ARG A 345 13.10 -20.14 -2.51
CA ARG A 345 11.76 -19.80 -2.00
C ARG A 345 11.35 -18.38 -2.37
N VAL A 346 11.42 -18.07 -3.67
CA VAL A 346 10.99 -16.79 -4.23
C VAL A 346 10.14 -17.07 -5.47
N ASN A 347 9.12 -16.29 -5.70
CA ASN A 347 8.31 -16.40 -6.92
C ASN A 347 9.09 -15.85 -8.12
N THR A 348 9.31 -16.68 -9.14
CA THR A 348 10.06 -16.35 -10.37
C THR A 348 9.18 -16.30 -11.61
N LEU A 349 7.86 -16.42 -11.47
CA LEU A 349 6.92 -16.48 -12.61
C LEU A 349 6.77 -15.15 -13.34
N VAL A 350 7.05 -14.04 -12.66
CA VAL A 350 6.98 -12.72 -13.26
C VAL A 350 8.40 -12.20 -13.46
N PRO A 351 8.86 -12.04 -14.72
CA PRO A 351 10.18 -11.51 -14.99
C PRO A 351 10.31 -10.06 -14.53
N GLU A 352 11.56 -9.66 -14.24
CA GLU A 352 11.91 -8.29 -13.96
C GLU A 352 11.63 -7.40 -15.18
N GLY A 353 10.91 -6.31 -15.00
CA GLY A 353 10.63 -5.36 -16.09
C GLY A 353 9.48 -4.40 -15.75
N PRO A 354 9.32 -3.33 -16.51
CA PRO A 354 8.14 -2.50 -16.39
C PRO A 354 6.91 -3.30 -16.77
N GLU A 355 5.87 -3.25 -15.93
CA GLU A 355 4.59 -3.87 -16.28
C GLU A 355 4.07 -3.31 -17.60
N ASP A 356 3.80 -4.20 -18.54
CA ASP A 356 3.00 -3.88 -19.70
C ASP A 356 1.53 -3.82 -19.23
N PHE A 357 0.98 -2.61 -19.09
CA PHE A 357 -0.40 -2.36 -18.65
C PHE A 357 -1.45 -2.74 -19.70
N SER A 358 -1.07 -3.50 -20.72
CA SER A 358 -1.91 -3.87 -21.88
C SER A 358 -2.65 -5.19 -21.68
N ILE A 359 -3.29 -5.42 -20.51
CA ILE A 359 -4.30 -6.47 -20.38
C ILE A 359 -5.57 -5.90 -19.79
#